data_d3458b449e065a4b3ddef09ffe4c201a
#
_entry.id   d3458b449e065a4b3ddef09ffe4c201a
#
_cell.length_a   1.000
_cell.length_b   1.000
_cell.length_c   1.000
_cell.angle_alpha   90.00
_cell.angle_beta   90.00
_cell.angle_gamma   90.00
#
_symmetry.space_group_name_H-M   'P 1'
#
loop_
_entity.id
_entity.type
_entity.pdbx_description
1 polymer ?
#
loop_
_entity_poly.entity_id
_entity_poly.type
_entity_poly.pdbx_seq_one_letter_code
_entity_poly.pdbx_strand_id
1 'polypeptide(L)'
;MKRKVKLKPKAKRAGIIFLAVIVVLSGFLIYRVWSHNATLAQGLDYIQEQENKKVKELSSSLKDKKNAEMESAIESGQVDVFALFDDAVIFGDSRAMGFSVYHFFPESHVLASSGATIKDISNWVNQAQSMNPSLIFFSYGVNDMGLGLDSEGGYDALYQSQIEQVVKVCPDATIVVNSIISATPAAIEKSPRWDKVDEYNKKIKAMCEKNDWIYVDNSEICQNGNADIYQADGVHFLQPFYTTWAENMIMTVRKQ
;
A
#
# COMPACT_ATOMS: atom_id res chain seq x y z
N MET A 1 7.15 4.59 88.04
CA MET A 1 5.73 4.44 87.70
C MET A 1 5.28 5.64 86.81
N LYS A 2 5.00 5.47 85.54
CA LYS A 2 4.46 6.57 84.72
C LYS A 2 2.94 6.66 84.96
N ARG A 3 2.44 7.78 85.46
CA ARG A 3 1.01 8.06 85.67
C ARG A 3 0.35 8.17 84.30
N LYS A 4 -0.55 7.25 83.95
CA LYS A 4 -1.43 7.38 82.77
C LYS A 4 -2.42 8.50 83.01
N VAL A 5 -2.26 9.61 82.31
CA VAL A 5 -3.24 10.73 82.29
C VAL A 5 -4.48 10.26 81.61
N LYS A 6 -5.59 10.09 82.28
CA LYS A 6 -6.91 9.80 81.74
C LYS A 6 -7.53 11.10 81.25
N LEU A 7 -7.62 11.30 79.95
CA LEU A 7 -8.33 12.44 79.37
C LEU A 7 -9.81 12.41 79.75
N LYS A 8 -10.37 13.59 80.11
CA LYS A 8 -11.82 13.74 80.38
C LYS A 8 -12.66 13.37 79.15
N PRO A 9 -13.88 12.79 79.33
CA PRO A 9 -14.69 12.33 78.15
C PRO A 9 -14.99 13.43 77.13
N LYS A 10 -15.17 14.68 77.51
CA LYS A 10 -15.34 15.82 76.63
C LYS A 10 -14.11 16.11 75.78
N ALA A 11 -12.90 15.97 76.33
CA ALA A 11 -11.65 16.15 75.61
C ALA A 11 -11.41 15.03 74.61
N LYS A 12 -11.81 13.78 74.86
CA LYS A 12 -11.76 12.66 73.92
C LYS A 12 -12.71 12.88 72.75
N ARG A 13 -13.95 13.35 72.98
CA ARG A 13 -14.92 13.65 71.94
C ARG A 13 -14.42 14.81 71.00
N ALA A 14 -13.89 15.89 71.61
CA ALA A 14 -13.31 16.99 70.84
C ALA A 14 -12.13 16.55 69.99
N GLY A 15 -11.24 15.67 70.46
CA GLY A 15 -10.13 15.11 69.71
C GLY A 15 -10.60 14.25 68.50
N ILE A 16 -11.67 13.44 68.66
CA ILE A 16 -12.24 12.63 67.57
C ILE A 16 -12.85 13.51 66.52
N ILE A 17 -13.59 14.56 66.95
CA ILE A 17 -14.22 15.51 65.98
C ILE A 17 -13.10 16.25 65.21
N PHE A 18 -12.05 16.71 65.85
CA PHE A 18 -10.91 17.38 65.24
C PHE A 18 -10.21 16.48 64.20
N LEU A 19 -10.00 15.20 64.57
CA LEU A 19 -9.40 14.22 63.69
C LEU A 19 -10.29 13.95 62.46
N ALA A 20 -11.60 13.83 62.67
CA ALA A 20 -12.56 13.66 61.58
C ALA A 20 -12.57 14.84 60.60
N VAL A 21 -12.48 16.07 61.11
CA VAL A 21 -12.38 17.28 60.26
C VAL A 21 -11.10 17.29 59.45
N ILE A 22 -9.95 16.90 60.03
CA ILE A 22 -8.69 16.79 59.33
C ILE A 22 -8.79 15.76 58.19
N VAL A 23 -9.38 14.60 58.45
CA VAL A 23 -9.56 13.54 57.43
C VAL A 23 -10.45 14.04 56.29
N VAL A 24 -11.54 14.75 56.57
CA VAL A 24 -12.44 15.32 55.56
C VAL A 24 -11.73 16.40 54.73
N LEU A 25 -10.99 17.30 55.40
CA LEU A 25 -10.25 18.36 54.69
C LEU A 25 -9.12 17.79 53.82
N SER A 26 -8.36 16.80 54.31
CA SER A 26 -7.33 16.14 53.53
C SER A 26 -7.92 15.38 52.34
N GLY A 27 -9.03 14.67 52.52
CA GLY A 27 -9.75 14.01 51.44
C GLY A 27 -10.22 14.99 50.36
N PHE A 28 -10.77 16.15 50.82
CA PHE A 28 -11.17 17.21 49.89
C PHE A 28 -9.99 17.81 49.07
N LEU A 29 -8.87 18.04 49.76
CA LEU A 29 -7.67 18.54 49.09
C LEU A 29 -7.11 17.53 48.04
N ILE A 30 -7.06 16.25 48.41
CA ILE A 30 -6.62 15.18 47.52
C ILE A 30 -7.57 15.11 46.31
N TYR A 31 -8.88 15.16 46.54
CA TYR A 31 -9.85 15.16 45.44
C TYR A 31 -9.68 16.37 44.53
N ARG A 32 -9.48 17.57 45.06
CA ARG A 32 -9.24 18.80 44.28
C ARG A 32 -7.98 18.69 43.42
N VAL A 33 -6.88 18.19 43.97
CA VAL A 33 -5.64 17.99 43.23
C VAL A 33 -5.82 16.94 42.12
N TRP A 34 -6.46 15.82 42.44
CA TRP A 34 -6.74 14.76 41.48
C TRP A 34 -7.63 15.23 40.34
N SER A 35 -8.73 15.94 40.62
CA SER A 35 -9.64 16.46 39.63
C SER A 35 -8.97 17.51 38.74
N HIS A 36 -8.13 18.37 39.30
CA HIS A 36 -7.37 19.36 38.53
C HIS A 36 -6.36 18.69 37.58
N ASN A 37 -5.63 17.68 38.08
CA ASN A 37 -4.68 16.93 37.24
C ASN A 37 -5.40 16.15 36.12
N ALA A 38 -6.56 15.58 36.38
CA ALA A 38 -7.39 14.92 35.37
C ALA A 38 -7.83 15.90 34.26
N THR A 39 -8.24 17.11 34.62
CA THR A 39 -8.63 18.16 33.67
C THR A 39 -7.43 18.64 32.85
N LEU A 40 -6.25 18.80 33.46
CA LEU A 40 -5.03 19.14 32.74
C LEU A 40 -4.61 18.04 31.76
N ALA A 41 -4.68 16.76 32.16
CA ALA A 41 -4.37 15.63 31.27
C ALA A 41 -5.30 15.64 30.06
N GLN A 42 -6.62 15.80 30.24
CA GLN A 42 -7.57 15.89 29.13
C GLN A 42 -7.27 17.08 28.20
N GLY A 43 -6.88 18.22 28.78
CA GLY A 43 -6.48 19.39 27.99
C GLY A 43 -5.23 19.15 27.16
N LEU A 44 -4.23 18.49 27.71
CA LEU A 44 -3.01 18.11 27.01
C LEU A 44 -3.28 17.11 25.89
N ASP A 45 -4.08 16.09 26.15
CA ASP A 45 -4.51 15.10 25.15
C ASP A 45 -5.23 15.77 23.98
N TYR A 46 -6.14 16.69 24.27
CA TYR A 46 -6.87 17.47 23.26
C TYR A 46 -5.91 18.30 22.38
N ILE A 47 -4.96 19.02 22.99
CA ILE A 47 -3.99 19.82 22.26
C ILE A 47 -3.13 18.92 21.37
N GLN A 48 -2.64 17.80 21.89
CA GLN A 48 -1.82 16.85 21.16
C GLN A 48 -2.59 16.22 19.98
N GLU A 49 -3.86 15.90 20.16
CA GLU A 49 -4.74 15.43 19.10
C GLU A 49 -4.91 16.49 17.99
N GLN A 50 -5.14 17.76 18.37
CA GLN A 50 -5.28 18.85 17.39
C GLN A 50 -3.96 19.12 16.64
N GLU A 51 -2.83 19.07 17.31
CA GLU A 51 -1.51 19.20 16.69
C GLU A 51 -1.24 18.07 15.71
N ASN A 52 -1.49 16.82 16.11
CA ASN A 52 -1.32 15.64 15.25
C ASN A 52 -2.24 15.71 14.01
N LYS A 53 -3.48 16.17 14.19
CA LYS A 53 -4.40 16.37 13.07
C LYS A 53 -3.87 17.40 12.07
N LYS A 54 -3.41 18.56 12.54
CA LYS A 54 -2.80 19.59 11.69
C LYS A 54 -1.54 19.10 10.98
N VAL A 55 -0.68 18.38 11.66
CA VAL A 55 0.53 17.81 11.06
C VAL A 55 0.17 16.81 9.96
N LYS A 56 -0.83 15.95 10.19
CA LYS A 56 -1.31 14.98 9.19
C LYS A 56 -1.92 15.69 7.97
N GLU A 57 -2.76 16.70 8.18
CA GLU A 57 -3.37 17.50 7.11
C GLU A 57 -2.29 18.24 6.28
N LEU A 58 -1.30 18.83 6.93
CA LEU A 58 -0.19 19.50 6.25
C LEU A 58 0.67 18.52 5.46
N SER A 59 0.97 17.35 6.05
CA SER A 59 1.76 16.29 5.40
C SER A 59 1.06 15.76 4.15
N SER A 60 -0.25 15.49 4.21
CA SER A 60 -1.01 15.07 3.03
C SER A 60 -1.03 16.15 1.95
N SER A 61 -1.30 17.42 2.31
CA SER A 61 -1.29 18.52 1.36
C SER A 61 0.07 18.72 0.67
N LEU A 62 1.18 18.57 1.41
CA LEU A 62 2.52 18.62 0.84
C LEU A 62 2.81 17.44 -0.08
N LYS A 63 2.34 16.24 0.27
CA LYS A 63 2.45 15.05 -0.58
C LYS A 63 1.67 15.24 -1.89
N ASP A 64 0.41 15.69 -1.80
CA ASP A 64 -0.43 15.95 -2.97
C ASP A 64 0.20 17.00 -3.89
N LYS A 65 0.74 18.09 -3.32
CA LYS A 65 1.45 19.11 -4.08
C LYS A 65 2.68 18.55 -4.80
N LYS A 66 3.52 17.78 -4.11
CA LYS A 66 4.71 17.14 -4.70
C LYS A 66 4.34 16.16 -5.80
N ASN A 67 3.24 15.42 -5.65
CA ASN A 67 2.76 14.50 -6.67
C ASN A 67 2.27 15.26 -7.90
N ALA A 68 1.50 16.33 -7.73
CA ALA A 68 1.07 17.19 -8.84
C ALA A 68 2.25 17.86 -9.56
N GLU A 69 3.26 18.33 -8.83
CA GLU A 69 4.50 18.88 -9.41
C GLU A 69 5.27 17.82 -10.21
N MET A 70 5.34 16.58 -9.71
CA MET A 70 5.99 15.47 -10.41
C MET A 70 5.22 15.09 -11.68
N GLU A 71 3.90 14.96 -11.60
CA GLU A 71 3.03 14.66 -12.74
C GLU A 71 3.22 15.70 -13.86
N SER A 72 3.18 16.98 -13.51
CA SER A 72 3.45 18.08 -14.45
C SER A 72 4.88 18.05 -15.03
N ALA A 73 5.88 17.67 -14.23
CA ALA A 73 7.25 17.55 -14.71
C ALA A 73 7.45 16.37 -15.68
N ILE A 74 6.73 15.27 -15.48
CA ILE A 74 6.71 14.13 -16.40
C ILE A 74 5.99 14.55 -17.71
N GLU A 75 4.78 15.11 -17.61
CA GLU A 75 3.99 15.56 -18.77
C GLU A 75 4.73 16.58 -19.64
N SER A 76 5.49 17.48 -19.01
CA SER A 76 6.30 18.48 -19.72
C SER A 76 7.64 17.94 -20.26
N GLY A 77 7.97 16.67 -20.00
CA GLY A 77 9.24 16.06 -20.39
C GLY A 77 10.46 16.56 -19.61
N GLN A 78 10.26 17.27 -18.50
CA GLN A 78 11.36 17.69 -17.60
C GLN A 78 11.91 16.51 -16.80
N VAL A 79 11.11 15.50 -16.54
CA VAL A 79 11.49 14.24 -15.89
C VAL A 79 11.20 13.09 -16.82
N ASP A 80 12.22 12.27 -17.10
CA ASP A 80 12.03 10.99 -17.75
C ASP A 80 11.39 10.00 -16.75
N VAL A 81 10.16 9.57 -17.02
CA VAL A 81 9.44 8.65 -16.16
C VAL A 81 10.20 7.36 -15.93
N PHE A 82 10.94 6.89 -16.92
CA PHE A 82 11.69 5.63 -16.81
C PHE A 82 12.86 5.70 -15.85
N ALA A 83 13.45 6.89 -15.66
CA ALA A 83 14.49 7.10 -14.66
C ALA A 83 13.99 6.91 -13.20
N LEU A 84 12.67 6.97 -12.98
CA LEU A 84 12.08 6.72 -11.66
C LEU A 84 12.01 5.21 -11.31
N PHE A 85 12.43 4.34 -12.22
CA PHE A 85 12.47 2.89 -12.05
C PHE A 85 13.89 2.33 -11.89
N ASP A 86 14.90 3.17 -11.64
CA ASP A 86 16.32 2.76 -11.57
C ASP A 86 16.59 1.61 -10.57
N ASP A 87 15.82 1.57 -9.47
CA ASP A 87 15.91 0.50 -8.45
C ASP A 87 14.64 -0.37 -8.43
N ALA A 88 14.04 -0.58 -9.60
CA ALA A 88 12.86 -1.40 -9.76
C ALA A 88 13.10 -2.59 -10.68
N VAL A 89 12.33 -3.66 -10.48
CA VAL A 89 12.20 -4.77 -11.43
C VAL A 89 10.74 -5.00 -11.78
N ILE A 90 10.50 -5.47 -13.00
CA ILE A 90 9.18 -5.84 -13.49
C ILE A 90 9.14 -7.32 -13.80
N PHE A 91 8.30 -8.06 -13.09
CA PHE A 91 7.92 -9.44 -13.41
C PHE A 91 6.72 -9.42 -14.35
N GLY A 92 6.72 -10.25 -15.38
CA GLY A 92 5.56 -10.29 -16.25
C GLY A 92 5.62 -11.24 -17.42
N ASP A 93 4.67 -11.05 -18.30
CA ASP A 93 4.53 -11.78 -19.55
C ASP A 93 5.09 -10.98 -20.76
N SER A 94 4.68 -11.36 -21.99
CA SER A 94 5.11 -10.68 -23.23
C SER A 94 4.77 -9.19 -23.27
N ARG A 95 3.75 -8.74 -22.56
CA ARG A 95 3.40 -7.32 -22.46
C ARG A 95 4.44 -6.56 -21.64
N ALA A 96 4.86 -7.11 -20.49
CA ALA A 96 5.92 -6.54 -19.67
C ALA A 96 7.29 -6.58 -20.40
N MET A 97 7.56 -7.61 -21.20
CA MET A 97 8.76 -7.66 -22.04
C MET A 97 8.92 -6.43 -22.94
N GLY A 98 7.84 -5.79 -23.34
CA GLY A 98 7.90 -4.61 -24.16
C GLY A 98 8.73 -3.48 -23.57
N PHE A 99 8.85 -3.37 -22.24
CA PHE A 99 9.72 -2.39 -21.60
C PHE A 99 11.20 -2.58 -21.99
N SER A 100 11.69 -3.81 -22.12
CA SER A 100 13.05 -4.09 -22.59
C SER A 100 13.14 -4.12 -24.12
N VAL A 101 12.14 -4.66 -24.82
CA VAL A 101 12.11 -4.72 -26.28
C VAL A 101 12.17 -3.33 -26.91
N TYR A 102 11.48 -2.36 -26.31
CA TYR A 102 11.52 -0.96 -26.74
C TYR A 102 12.63 -0.13 -26.08
N HIS A 103 13.54 -0.77 -25.34
CA HIS A 103 14.69 -0.15 -24.68
C HIS A 103 14.35 0.92 -23.62
N PHE A 104 13.20 0.84 -22.99
CA PHE A 104 12.84 1.69 -21.87
C PHE A 104 13.54 1.26 -20.57
N PHE A 105 13.71 -0.07 -20.36
CA PHE A 105 14.45 -0.63 -19.26
C PHE A 105 15.55 -1.57 -19.74
N PRO A 106 16.65 -1.73 -18.97
CA PRO A 106 17.62 -2.78 -19.20
C PRO A 106 16.95 -4.16 -19.12
N GLU A 107 17.39 -5.12 -19.94
CA GLU A 107 16.87 -6.50 -19.92
C GLU A 107 16.95 -7.13 -18.52
N SER A 108 17.98 -6.79 -17.74
CA SER A 108 18.16 -7.29 -16.37
C SER A 108 17.05 -6.88 -15.41
N HIS A 109 16.35 -5.77 -15.68
CA HIS A 109 15.26 -5.22 -14.85
C HIS A 109 13.87 -5.74 -15.28
N VAL A 110 13.80 -6.49 -16.41
CA VAL A 110 12.53 -7.03 -16.92
C VAL A 110 12.55 -8.56 -16.83
N LEU A 111 12.02 -9.07 -15.72
CA LEU A 111 11.96 -10.50 -15.38
C LEU A 111 10.69 -11.11 -16.00
N ALA A 112 10.66 -11.17 -17.32
CA ALA A 112 9.48 -11.51 -18.10
C ALA A 112 9.81 -12.40 -19.29
N SER A 113 8.82 -13.15 -19.75
CA SER A 113 8.96 -13.97 -20.94
C SER A 113 7.66 -14.08 -21.75
N SER A 114 7.78 -14.39 -23.04
CA SER A 114 6.62 -14.56 -23.91
C SER A 114 5.78 -15.75 -23.45
N GLY A 115 4.46 -15.54 -23.31
CA GLY A 115 3.52 -16.58 -22.89
C GLY A 115 3.57 -16.91 -21.39
N ALA A 116 4.38 -16.20 -20.59
CA ALA A 116 4.51 -16.44 -19.17
C ALA A 116 3.19 -16.25 -18.42
N THR A 117 3.03 -17.04 -17.37
CA THR A 117 1.93 -17.04 -16.42
C THR A 117 2.45 -16.70 -15.02
N ILE A 118 1.58 -16.53 -14.05
CA ILE A 118 1.98 -16.34 -12.64
C ILE A 118 2.87 -17.47 -12.12
N LYS A 119 2.81 -18.68 -12.66
CA LYS A 119 3.67 -19.82 -12.28
C LYS A 119 5.13 -19.59 -12.64
N ASP A 120 5.39 -18.76 -13.65
CA ASP A 120 6.74 -18.46 -14.13
C ASP A 120 7.49 -17.47 -13.23
N ILE A 121 6.83 -16.84 -12.25
CA ILE A 121 7.46 -15.98 -11.23
C ILE A 121 8.62 -16.72 -10.54
N SER A 122 8.44 -18.00 -10.23
CA SER A 122 9.44 -18.84 -9.58
C SER A 122 10.76 -18.92 -10.34
N ASN A 123 10.75 -18.75 -11.67
CA ASN A 123 11.97 -18.82 -12.51
C ASN A 123 12.92 -17.64 -12.26
N TRP A 124 12.40 -16.53 -11.73
CA TRP A 124 13.13 -15.27 -11.60
C TRP A 124 13.48 -14.90 -10.15
N VAL A 125 13.05 -15.69 -9.15
CA VAL A 125 13.25 -15.41 -7.71
C VAL A 125 14.72 -15.18 -7.37
N ASN A 126 15.62 -16.02 -7.88
CA ASN A 126 17.06 -15.89 -7.61
C ASN A 126 17.67 -14.63 -8.24
N GLN A 127 17.17 -14.21 -9.40
CA GLN A 127 17.62 -12.99 -10.05
C GLN A 127 17.15 -11.78 -9.27
N ALA A 128 15.88 -11.73 -8.86
CA ALA A 128 15.36 -10.68 -8.00
C ALA A 128 16.14 -10.57 -6.68
N GLN A 129 16.45 -11.71 -6.04
CA GLN A 129 17.27 -11.75 -4.85
C GLN A 129 18.66 -11.12 -5.06
N SER A 130 19.29 -11.43 -6.20
CA SER A 130 20.63 -10.91 -6.52
C SER A 130 20.62 -9.40 -6.79
N MET A 131 19.52 -8.88 -7.32
CA MET A 131 19.35 -7.45 -7.60
C MET A 131 18.94 -6.67 -6.36
N ASN A 132 18.20 -7.30 -5.44
CA ASN A 132 17.68 -6.71 -4.21
C ASN A 132 16.99 -5.35 -4.44
N PRO A 133 15.99 -5.27 -5.35
CA PRO A 133 15.35 -4.01 -5.70
C PRO A 133 14.49 -3.49 -4.55
N SER A 134 14.31 -2.16 -4.47
CA SER A 134 13.40 -1.55 -3.50
C SER A 134 11.92 -1.58 -3.97
N LEU A 135 11.70 -1.79 -5.27
CA LEU A 135 10.37 -1.75 -5.88
C LEU A 135 10.20 -2.90 -6.88
N ILE A 136 9.15 -3.68 -6.71
CA ILE A 136 8.88 -4.85 -7.56
C ILE A 136 7.46 -4.76 -8.11
N PHE A 137 7.38 -4.71 -9.44
CA PHE A 137 6.12 -4.73 -10.17
C PHE A 137 5.81 -6.13 -10.69
N PHE A 138 4.55 -6.53 -10.60
CA PHE A 138 4.03 -7.75 -11.20
C PHE A 138 2.97 -7.42 -12.24
N SER A 139 3.09 -7.97 -13.44
CA SER A 139 2.18 -7.72 -14.57
C SER A 139 1.92 -9.03 -15.34
N TYR A 140 0.99 -9.81 -14.85
CA TYR A 140 0.55 -11.09 -15.40
C TYR A 140 -0.96 -11.13 -15.60
N GLY A 141 -1.46 -12.15 -16.26
CA GLY A 141 -2.88 -12.50 -16.30
C GLY A 141 -3.43 -12.77 -17.69
N VAL A 142 -2.94 -12.10 -18.74
CA VAL A 142 -3.46 -12.32 -20.10
C VAL A 142 -3.27 -13.76 -20.57
N ASN A 143 -2.21 -14.42 -20.15
CA ASN A 143 -1.95 -15.83 -20.49
C ASN A 143 -2.58 -16.81 -19.48
N ASP A 144 -2.89 -16.34 -18.28
CA ASP A 144 -3.43 -17.16 -17.19
C ASP A 144 -4.90 -17.51 -17.40
N MET A 145 -5.66 -16.58 -17.98
CA MET A 145 -7.08 -16.75 -18.20
C MET A 145 -7.38 -17.96 -19.10
N GLY A 146 -8.28 -18.83 -18.64
CA GLY A 146 -8.69 -20.04 -19.35
C GLY A 146 -7.77 -21.24 -19.20
N LEU A 147 -6.70 -21.16 -18.38
CA LEU A 147 -5.81 -22.29 -18.10
C LEU A 147 -6.26 -23.16 -16.90
N GLY A 148 -7.40 -22.83 -16.29
CA GLY A 148 -7.92 -23.59 -15.14
C GLY A 148 -7.13 -23.38 -13.85
N LEU A 149 -6.33 -22.30 -13.76
CA LEU A 149 -5.56 -21.96 -12.55
C LEU A 149 -6.45 -21.65 -11.35
N ASP A 150 -7.72 -21.34 -11.60
CA ASP A 150 -8.74 -21.16 -10.54
C ASP A 150 -9.03 -22.46 -9.76
N SER A 151 -8.72 -23.64 -10.32
CA SER A 151 -8.95 -24.94 -9.68
C SER A 151 -7.97 -25.23 -8.52
N GLU A 152 -6.91 -24.47 -8.39
CA GLU A 152 -5.85 -24.65 -7.38
C GLU A 152 -6.07 -23.73 -6.15
N GLY A 153 -7.31 -23.60 -5.67
CA GLY A 153 -7.65 -22.75 -4.53
C GLY A 153 -8.05 -21.31 -4.89
N GLY A 154 -8.06 -21.00 -6.19
CA GLY A 154 -8.35 -19.68 -6.74
C GLY A 154 -7.13 -19.01 -7.36
N TYR A 155 -7.36 -18.21 -8.38
CA TYR A 155 -6.30 -17.49 -9.09
C TYR A 155 -5.49 -16.56 -8.16
N ASP A 156 -6.20 -15.83 -7.29
CA ASP A 156 -5.62 -14.94 -6.30
C ASP A 156 -4.75 -15.68 -5.27
N ALA A 157 -5.20 -16.84 -4.78
CA ALA A 157 -4.42 -17.64 -3.83
C ALA A 157 -3.12 -18.15 -4.46
N LEU A 158 -3.18 -18.62 -5.71
CA LEU A 158 -2.01 -19.07 -6.44
C LEU A 158 -1.07 -17.88 -6.72
N TYR A 159 -1.60 -16.74 -7.20
CA TYR A 159 -0.79 -15.55 -7.46
C TYR A 159 -0.10 -15.06 -6.20
N GLN A 160 -0.83 -14.96 -5.08
CA GLN A 160 -0.27 -14.60 -3.79
C GLN A 160 0.91 -15.53 -3.43
N SER A 161 0.73 -16.84 -3.55
CA SER A 161 1.78 -17.81 -3.21
C SER A 161 3.04 -17.67 -4.05
N GLN A 162 2.91 -17.24 -5.31
CA GLN A 162 4.05 -16.98 -6.19
C GLN A 162 4.77 -15.69 -5.80
N ILE A 163 4.02 -14.60 -5.53
CA ILE A 163 4.60 -13.33 -5.08
C ILE A 163 5.32 -13.50 -3.74
N GLU A 164 4.76 -14.27 -2.81
CA GLU A 164 5.37 -14.53 -1.50
C GLU A 164 6.75 -15.21 -1.58
N GLN A 165 7.06 -15.93 -2.65
CA GLN A 165 8.41 -16.45 -2.88
C GLN A 165 9.41 -15.32 -3.11
N VAL A 166 9.01 -14.26 -3.80
CA VAL A 166 9.82 -13.06 -4.05
C VAL A 166 9.94 -12.24 -2.77
N VAL A 167 8.84 -12.05 -2.04
CA VAL A 167 8.84 -11.34 -0.74
C VAL A 167 9.81 -11.98 0.27
N LYS A 168 9.91 -13.30 0.28
CA LYS A 168 10.86 -14.02 1.17
C LYS A 168 12.33 -13.67 0.91
N VAL A 169 12.69 -13.37 -0.31
CA VAL A 169 14.06 -13.07 -0.71
C VAL A 169 14.35 -11.58 -0.87
N CYS A 170 13.31 -10.76 -1.00
CA CYS A 170 13.36 -9.29 -1.07
C CYS A 170 12.38 -8.69 -0.03
N PRO A 171 12.62 -8.88 1.28
CA PRO A 171 11.64 -8.54 2.33
C PRO A 171 11.41 -7.03 2.49
N ASP A 172 12.34 -6.20 2.05
CA ASP A 172 12.27 -4.74 2.16
C ASP A 172 11.67 -4.09 0.90
N ALA A 173 11.37 -4.89 -0.14
CA ALA A 173 10.82 -4.38 -1.38
C ALA A 173 9.34 -4.02 -1.27
N THR A 174 8.97 -2.89 -1.84
CA THR A 174 7.57 -2.53 -2.04
C THR A 174 6.98 -3.38 -3.18
N ILE A 175 5.91 -4.11 -2.90
CA ILE A 175 5.24 -4.97 -3.87
C ILE A 175 4.11 -4.21 -4.55
N VAL A 176 4.11 -4.23 -5.87
CA VAL A 176 3.14 -3.54 -6.72
C VAL A 176 2.57 -4.52 -7.75
N VAL A 177 1.27 -4.64 -7.82
CA VAL A 177 0.61 -5.57 -8.74
C VAL A 177 -0.27 -4.80 -9.70
N ASN A 178 0.00 -4.93 -10.99
CA ASN A 178 -0.80 -4.32 -12.04
C ASN A 178 -2.11 -5.09 -12.26
N SER A 179 -3.19 -4.36 -12.50
CA SER A 179 -4.39 -4.95 -13.09
C SER A 179 -4.07 -5.47 -14.50
N ILE A 180 -4.78 -6.51 -14.90
CA ILE A 180 -4.73 -7.00 -16.28
C ILE A 180 -5.39 -5.95 -17.19
N ILE A 181 -4.67 -5.51 -18.21
CA ILE A 181 -5.21 -4.66 -19.26
C ILE A 181 -5.97 -5.56 -20.23
N SER A 182 -7.21 -5.21 -20.58
CA SER A 182 -8.03 -5.99 -21.50
C SER A 182 -7.36 -6.12 -22.87
N ALA A 183 -7.71 -7.14 -23.64
CA ALA A 183 -7.45 -7.19 -25.08
C ALA A 183 -8.53 -6.41 -25.84
N THR A 184 -8.32 -6.14 -27.12
CA THR A 184 -9.35 -5.50 -27.95
C THR A 184 -10.58 -6.40 -28.11
N PRO A 185 -11.79 -5.85 -28.36
CA PRO A 185 -12.99 -6.65 -28.62
C PRO A 185 -12.80 -7.68 -29.74
N ALA A 186 -12.08 -7.32 -30.80
CA ALA A 186 -11.78 -8.24 -31.90
C ALA A 186 -10.84 -9.39 -31.50
N ALA A 187 -9.94 -9.18 -30.56
CA ALA A 187 -9.08 -10.22 -30.01
C ALA A 187 -9.89 -11.12 -29.04
N ILE A 188 -10.77 -10.54 -28.24
CA ILE A 188 -11.66 -11.28 -27.33
C ILE A 188 -12.62 -12.18 -28.13
N GLU A 189 -13.18 -11.71 -29.25
CA GLU A 189 -14.02 -12.52 -30.12
C GLU A 189 -13.28 -13.78 -30.61
N LYS A 190 -11.99 -13.66 -30.94
CA LYS A 190 -11.13 -14.78 -31.35
C LYS A 190 -10.73 -15.69 -30.17
N SER A 191 -10.64 -15.14 -28.97
CA SER A 191 -10.22 -15.86 -27.77
C SER A 191 -11.09 -15.44 -26.56
N PRO A 192 -12.31 -16.02 -26.41
CA PRO A 192 -13.29 -15.60 -25.41
C PRO A 192 -12.81 -15.71 -23.94
N ARG A 193 -11.73 -16.44 -23.67
CA ARG A 193 -11.11 -16.50 -22.34
C ARG A 193 -10.74 -15.12 -21.79
N TRP A 194 -10.41 -14.17 -22.64
CA TRP A 194 -10.02 -12.81 -22.27
C TRP A 194 -11.19 -11.90 -21.87
N ASP A 195 -12.43 -12.36 -21.98
CA ASP A 195 -13.62 -11.66 -21.49
C ASP A 195 -13.70 -11.64 -19.93
N LYS A 196 -12.86 -12.43 -19.25
CA LYS A 196 -12.86 -12.55 -17.79
C LYS A 196 -11.96 -11.53 -17.06
N VAL A 197 -11.41 -10.54 -17.74
CA VAL A 197 -10.47 -9.56 -17.18
C VAL A 197 -11.00 -8.91 -15.89
N ASP A 198 -12.27 -8.48 -15.89
CA ASP A 198 -12.88 -7.82 -14.72
C ASP A 198 -12.99 -8.75 -13.51
N GLU A 199 -13.29 -10.03 -13.74
CA GLU A 199 -13.34 -11.03 -12.66
C GLU A 199 -11.96 -11.24 -12.04
N TYR A 200 -10.93 -11.40 -12.88
CA TYR A 200 -9.55 -11.56 -12.43
C TYR A 200 -9.03 -10.32 -11.72
N ASN A 201 -9.30 -9.12 -12.24
CA ASN A 201 -8.89 -7.86 -11.63
C ASN A 201 -9.52 -7.65 -10.25
N LYS A 202 -10.78 -8.04 -10.02
CA LYS A 202 -11.40 -8.03 -8.69
C LYS A 202 -10.65 -8.93 -7.70
N LYS A 203 -10.24 -10.14 -8.14
CA LYS A 203 -9.46 -11.07 -7.32
C LYS A 203 -8.06 -10.51 -7.00
N ILE A 204 -7.37 -9.94 -8.00
CA ILE A 204 -6.05 -9.32 -7.83
C ILE A 204 -6.14 -8.15 -6.84
N LYS A 205 -7.13 -7.27 -7.00
CA LYS A 205 -7.34 -6.14 -6.09
C LYS A 205 -7.56 -6.59 -4.65
N ALA A 206 -8.45 -7.56 -4.43
CA ALA A 206 -8.72 -8.11 -3.10
C ALA A 206 -7.47 -8.79 -2.49
N MET A 207 -6.66 -9.47 -3.30
CA MET A 207 -5.38 -10.03 -2.90
C MET A 207 -4.41 -8.94 -2.44
N CYS A 208 -4.30 -7.84 -3.17
CA CYS A 208 -3.44 -6.71 -2.81
C CYS A 208 -3.89 -6.07 -1.50
N GLU A 209 -5.19 -5.78 -1.35
CA GLU A 209 -5.78 -5.21 -0.13
C GLU A 209 -5.52 -6.08 1.11
N LYS A 210 -5.61 -7.41 0.95
CA LYS A 210 -5.37 -8.38 2.04
C LYS A 210 -3.92 -8.41 2.50
N ASN A 211 -2.96 -8.18 1.60
CA ASN A 211 -1.53 -8.34 1.87
C ASN A 211 -0.79 -7.00 2.02
N ASP A 212 -1.51 -5.88 2.04
CA ASP A 212 -0.93 -4.52 2.07
C ASP A 212 0.03 -4.26 0.88
N TRP A 213 -0.31 -4.82 -0.29
CA TRP A 213 0.39 -4.59 -1.54
C TRP A 213 -0.29 -3.49 -2.35
N ILE A 214 0.47 -2.77 -3.14
CA ILE A 214 -0.06 -1.70 -3.99
C ILE A 214 -0.73 -2.31 -5.22
N TYR A 215 -1.99 -1.96 -5.46
CA TYR A 215 -2.71 -2.31 -6.68
C TYR A 215 -2.70 -1.14 -7.66
N VAL A 216 -2.20 -1.37 -8.88
CA VAL A 216 -2.24 -0.39 -9.96
C VAL A 216 -3.46 -0.66 -10.83
N ASP A 217 -4.43 0.23 -10.79
CA ASP A 217 -5.58 0.18 -11.69
C ASP A 217 -5.20 0.81 -13.04
N ASN A 218 -5.22 -0.02 -14.09
CA ASN A 218 -4.91 0.42 -15.47
C ASN A 218 -6.18 0.71 -16.28
N SER A 219 -7.37 0.68 -15.70
CA SER A 219 -8.63 0.82 -16.42
C SER A 219 -8.77 2.19 -17.10
N GLU A 220 -8.32 3.27 -16.44
CA GLU A 220 -8.41 4.62 -16.99
C GLU A 220 -7.48 4.85 -18.19
N ILE A 221 -6.27 4.31 -18.16
CA ILE A 221 -5.31 4.48 -19.26
C ILE A 221 -5.64 3.65 -20.49
N CYS A 222 -6.58 2.71 -20.35
CA CYS A 222 -7.04 1.79 -21.41
C CYS A 222 -8.49 2.05 -21.81
N GLN A 223 -9.05 3.20 -21.47
CA GLN A 223 -10.48 3.48 -21.64
C GLN A 223 -11.00 3.14 -23.04
N ASN A 224 -12.09 2.41 -23.04
CA ASN A 224 -12.93 2.12 -24.20
C ASN A 224 -12.32 1.24 -25.29
N GLY A 225 -11.33 0.39 -24.95
CA GLY A 225 -10.70 -0.47 -25.96
C GLY A 225 -10.06 0.35 -27.08
N ASN A 226 -9.45 1.49 -26.71
CA ASN A 226 -8.79 2.37 -27.65
C ASN A 226 -7.78 1.55 -28.48
N ALA A 227 -8.13 1.27 -29.73
CA ALA A 227 -7.32 0.47 -30.64
C ALA A 227 -5.91 1.05 -30.83
N ASP A 228 -5.75 2.34 -30.55
CA ASP A 228 -4.51 3.09 -30.78
C ASP A 228 -3.36 2.70 -29.85
N ILE A 229 -3.62 1.94 -28.79
CA ILE A 229 -2.56 1.45 -27.89
C ILE A 229 -2.07 0.05 -28.25
N TYR A 230 -2.77 -0.68 -29.12
CA TYR A 230 -2.48 -2.08 -29.45
C TYR A 230 -1.78 -2.25 -30.78
N GLN A 231 -0.95 -3.30 -30.86
CA GLN A 231 -0.49 -3.84 -32.12
C GLN A 231 -1.66 -4.50 -32.88
N ALA A 232 -1.40 -4.90 -34.11
CA ALA A 232 -2.42 -5.49 -35.03
C ALA A 232 -3.11 -6.76 -34.47
N ASP A 233 -2.49 -7.42 -33.50
CA ASP A 233 -3.06 -8.61 -32.84
C ASP A 233 -4.11 -8.26 -31.77
N GLY A 234 -4.20 -7.01 -31.36
CA GLY A 234 -5.13 -6.52 -30.35
C GLY A 234 -4.82 -6.96 -28.92
N VAL A 235 -3.61 -7.47 -28.68
CA VAL A 235 -3.16 -7.98 -27.39
C VAL A 235 -1.90 -7.27 -26.90
N HIS A 236 -0.87 -7.18 -27.72
CA HIS A 236 0.39 -6.49 -27.41
C HIS A 236 0.27 -4.99 -27.62
N PHE A 237 1.10 -4.23 -26.91
CA PHE A 237 1.04 -2.77 -26.93
C PHE A 237 2.02 -2.15 -27.92
N LEU A 238 1.63 -1.00 -28.46
CA LEU A 238 2.52 -0.13 -29.21
C LEU A 238 3.49 0.61 -28.27
N GLN A 239 4.67 0.94 -28.77
CA GLN A 239 5.73 1.59 -28.00
C GLN A 239 5.25 2.84 -27.22
N PRO A 240 4.46 3.78 -27.75
CA PRO A 240 4.06 4.98 -27.01
C PRO A 240 3.26 4.70 -25.73
N PHE A 241 2.52 3.60 -25.68
CA PHE A 241 1.70 3.24 -24.53
C PHE A 241 2.54 2.94 -23.29
N TYR A 242 3.77 2.48 -23.44
CA TYR A 242 4.64 2.14 -22.30
C TYR A 242 4.98 3.35 -21.44
N THR A 243 5.04 4.56 -22.00
CA THR A 243 5.21 5.78 -21.22
C THR A 243 4.00 6.02 -20.33
N THR A 244 2.79 5.99 -20.87
CA THR A 244 1.56 6.15 -20.08
C THR A 244 1.41 5.06 -19.02
N TRP A 245 1.79 3.83 -19.35
CA TRP A 245 1.74 2.73 -18.38
C TRP A 245 2.75 2.91 -17.25
N ALA A 246 3.98 3.32 -17.54
CA ALA A 246 4.99 3.65 -16.55
C ALA A 246 4.55 4.80 -15.65
N GLU A 247 3.98 5.86 -16.21
CA GLU A 247 3.41 7.00 -15.46
C GLU A 247 2.34 6.54 -14.48
N ASN A 248 1.37 5.74 -14.93
CA ASN A 248 0.32 5.22 -14.06
C ASN A 248 0.89 4.36 -12.92
N MET A 249 1.86 3.49 -13.21
CA MET A 249 2.53 2.67 -12.20
C MET A 249 3.23 3.52 -11.14
N ILE A 250 4.09 4.45 -11.55
CA ILE A 250 4.90 5.23 -10.62
C ILE A 250 4.06 6.24 -9.82
N MET A 251 3.07 6.87 -10.46
CA MET A 251 2.18 7.80 -9.78
C MET A 251 1.27 7.09 -8.78
N THR A 252 0.85 5.85 -9.06
CA THR A 252 0.11 5.03 -8.09
C THR A 252 0.96 4.74 -6.85
N VAL A 253 2.23 4.35 -7.02
CA VAL A 253 3.16 4.12 -5.90
C VAL A 253 3.37 5.40 -5.07
N ARG A 254 3.51 6.54 -5.70
CA ARG A 254 3.74 7.83 -5.02
C ARG A 254 2.53 8.33 -4.23
N LYS A 255 1.33 7.91 -4.60
CA LYS A 255 0.07 8.27 -3.92
C LYS A 255 -0.19 7.46 -2.64
N GLN A 256 0.56 6.35 -2.42
CA GLN A 256 0.49 5.57 -1.16
C GLN A 256 1.34 6.21 -0.06
#